data_49f63dbf33f9c238404a70ff9fd22b0b
#
_entry.id   49f63dbf33f9c238404a70ff9fd22b0b
#
_cell.length_a   1.000
_cell.length_b   1.000
_cell.length_c   1.000
_cell.angle_alpha   90.00
_cell.angle_beta   90.00
_cell.angle_gamma   90.00
#
_symmetry.space_group_name_H-M   'P 1'
#
loop_
_entity.id
_entity.type
_entity.pdbx_description
1 polymer ?
#
loop_
_entity_poly.entity_id
_entity_poly.type
_entity_poly.pdbx_seq_one_letter_code
_entity_poly.pdbx_strand_id
1 'polypeptide(L)'
;MVLEAERVGDGASGRTGGIVLEGTARGIVAGADRCVPTLAELVREAGIDCDLRLPGCWEIAHRDDTAGEALPWKDDGHGVRIVRTVAGGTVDPMALLTQLAVAAAGSGAVLHELAEVRRLIIEPHPVEPHPVLELEGAVIRPRFVIVAVNAWTSHLLPSVRQVESSLTFACATEPLSDSTLDDLGLGRAIPFYTVDTPYLWGRETQDRRMIFGAGLTYGAPEELERFDLDAAEPAAALARLETRVRRLHPALRDVRVTHRWGGPIGIPQGGMPLIGSLPQAPAILVAGGYSGHGVALSVWMGRSLAHGIVEGAPFPAWGTIAR
;
A
#
# COMPACT_ATOMS: atom_id res chain seq x y z
N MET A 1 -14.43 9.41 14.66
CA MET A 1 -14.46 7.97 15.01
C MET A 1 -13.85 7.20 13.85
N VAL A 2 -13.01 6.20 14.14
CA VAL A 2 -12.46 5.24 13.16
C VAL A 2 -12.97 3.86 13.55
N LEU A 3 -13.45 3.10 12.59
CA LEU A 3 -13.92 1.72 12.76
C LEU A 3 -12.97 0.81 11.97
N GLU A 4 -12.36 -0.14 12.64
CA GLU A 4 -11.45 -1.13 12.06
C GLU A 4 -12.05 -2.53 12.28
N ALA A 5 -12.12 -3.34 11.23
CA ALA A 5 -12.74 -4.65 11.29
C ALA A 5 -11.96 -5.62 12.21
N GLU A 6 -10.65 -5.56 12.14
CA GLU A 6 -9.72 -6.37 12.92
C GLU A 6 -8.96 -5.46 13.90
N ARG A 7 -7.64 -5.44 13.83
CA ARG A 7 -6.77 -4.55 14.60
C ARG A 7 -6.03 -3.59 13.69
N VAL A 8 -5.61 -2.47 14.25
CA VAL A 8 -4.77 -1.50 13.53
C VAL A 8 -3.52 -2.21 12.99
N GLY A 9 -3.41 -2.26 11.67
CA GLY A 9 -2.30 -2.90 10.96
C GLY A 9 -2.59 -4.31 10.40
N ASP A 10 -3.68 -4.95 10.73
CA ASP A 10 -4.01 -6.28 10.20
C ASP A 10 -4.38 -6.27 8.71
N GLY A 11 -4.72 -5.11 8.15
CA GLY A 11 -4.98 -4.92 6.73
C GLY A 11 -3.71 -4.72 5.88
N ALA A 12 -3.89 -4.26 4.65
CA ALA A 12 -2.80 -3.99 3.70
C ALA A 12 -1.77 -2.99 4.22
N SER A 13 -2.17 -2.07 5.08
CA SER A 13 -1.29 -1.02 5.60
C SER A 13 -0.18 -1.55 6.51
N GLY A 14 -0.43 -2.57 7.34
CA GLY A 14 0.60 -3.20 8.16
C GLY A 14 1.37 -4.32 7.44
N ARG A 15 0.82 -4.83 6.34
CA ARG A 15 1.44 -5.89 5.52
C ARG A 15 2.25 -5.35 4.34
N THR A 16 2.29 -4.03 4.16
CA THR A 16 3.08 -3.42 3.08
C THR A 16 4.57 -3.65 3.29
N GLY A 17 5.33 -3.69 2.19
CA GLY A 17 6.79 -3.75 2.25
C GLY A 17 7.45 -2.50 2.82
N GLY A 18 6.72 -1.41 3.06
CA GLY A 18 7.24 -0.18 3.63
C GLY A 18 8.10 0.62 2.65
N ILE A 19 7.93 0.44 1.35
CA ILE A 19 8.54 1.32 0.35
C ILE A 19 7.70 2.58 0.20
N VAL A 20 8.34 3.72 0.31
CA VAL A 20 7.75 5.06 0.15
C VAL A 20 8.05 5.55 -1.26
N LEU A 21 7.02 5.93 -2.00
CA LEU A 21 7.14 6.42 -3.37
C LEU A 21 6.34 7.70 -3.57
N GLU A 22 6.82 8.55 -4.48
CA GLU A 22 6.11 9.75 -4.91
C GLU A 22 5.07 9.41 -5.98
N GLY A 23 3.91 10.07 -5.91
CA GLY A 23 2.87 9.92 -6.92
C GLY A 23 2.01 8.67 -6.81
N THR A 24 1.56 8.17 -7.94
CA THR A 24 0.67 7.02 -8.09
C THR A 24 1.35 5.89 -8.86
N ALA A 25 0.73 4.72 -8.94
CA ALA A 25 1.19 3.62 -9.79
C ALA A 25 1.24 3.97 -11.29
N ARG A 26 0.59 5.06 -11.70
CA ARG A 26 0.64 5.62 -13.06
C ARG A 26 1.72 6.70 -13.21
N GLY A 27 2.49 6.95 -12.16
CA GLY A 27 3.49 8.00 -12.09
C GLY A 27 3.04 9.24 -11.33
N ILE A 28 3.79 10.32 -11.48
CA ILE A 28 3.51 11.60 -10.83
C ILE A 28 2.38 12.31 -11.58
N VAL A 29 1.35 12.70 -10.83
CA VAL A 29 0.20 13.46 -11.35
C VAL A 29 0.03 14.75 -10.54
N ALA A 30 -0.53 15.79 -11.17
CA ALA A 30 -0.75 17.07 -10.52
C ALA A 30 -1.55 16.92 -9.21
N GLY A 31 -1.03 17.49 -8.13
CA GLY A 31 -1.60 17.39 -6.79
C GLY A 31 -1.16 16.17 -6.00
N ALA A 32 -0.66 15.09 -6.63
CA ALA A 32 -0.04 13.96 -5.94
C ALA A 32 1.49 13.91 -6.12
N ASP A 33 2.08 15.04 -6.42
CA ASP A 33 3.52 15.26 -6.60
C ASP A 33 4.22 15.69 -5.29
N ARG A 34 3.51 15.60 -4.17
CA ARG A 34 3.98 15.94 -2.82
C ARG A 34 3.68 14.87 -1.78
N CYS A 35 3.51 13.62 -2.20
CA CYS A 35 3.18 12.53 -1.28
C CYS A 35 4.30 12.27 -0.27
N VAL A 36 5.54 12.20 -0.75
CA VAL A 36 6.72 11.95 0.08
C VAL A 36 6.99 13.12 1.05
N PRO A 37 7.03 14.40 0.60
CA PRO A 37 7.13 15.53 1.52
C PRO A 37 5.99 15.57 2.55
N THR A 38 4.75 15.28 2.16
CA THR A 38 3.59 15.29 3.07
C THR A 38 3.73 14.23 4.17
N LEU A 39 4.19 13.03 3.82
CA LEU A 39 4.49 11.99 4.80
C LEU A 39 5.60 12.44 5.76
N ALA A 40 6.70 12.99 5.24
CA ALA A 40 7.82 13.46 6.07
C ALA A 40 7.41 14.60 7.01
N GLU A 41 6.59 15.53 6.52
CA GLU A 41 6.00 16.60 7.33
C GLU A 41 5.16 16.01 8.47
N LEU A 42 4.23 15.09 8.19
CA LEU A 42 3.38 14.48 9.19
C LEU A 42 4.19 13.71 10.26
N VAL A 43 5.15 12.90 9.83
CA VAL A 43 6.03 12.14 10.73
C VAL A 43 6.77 13.06 11.69
N ARG A 44 7.33 14.15 11.17
CA ARG A 44 8.04 15.17 11.97
C ARG A 44 7.10 15.92 12.92
N GLU A 45 5.93 16.38 12.44
CA GLU A 45 4.98 17.18 13.20
C GLU A 45 4.32 16.39 14.33
N ALA A 46 4.01 15.11 14.07
CA ALA A 46 3.43 14.21 15.06
C ALA A 46 4.49 13.52 15.96
N GLY A 47 5.78 13.77 15.74
CA GLY A 47 6.87 13.16 16.51
C GLY A 47 6.93 11.63 16.39
N ILE A 48 6.60 11.09 15.21
CA ILE A 48 6.52 9.65 14.95
C ILE A 48 7.92 9.10 14.68
N ASP A 49 8.31 8.07 15.42
CA ASP A 49 9.52 7.28 15.18
C ASP A 49 9.16 5.98 14.41
N CYS A 50 9.36 5.99 13.12
CA CYS A 50 8.99 4.90 12.22
C CYS A 50 10.13 4.52 11.24
N ASP A 51 11.37 4.79 11.58
CA ASP A 51 12.54 4.54 10.72
C ASP A 51 12.34 5.08 9.28
N LEU A 52 11.77 6.28 9.16
CA LEU A 52 11.59 6.92 7.85
C LEU A 52 12.95 7.33 7.28
N ARG A 53 13.32 6.74 6.15
CA ARG A 53 14.55 7.04 5.41
C ARG A 53 14.20 7.36 3.97
N LEU A 54 14.70 8.48 3.45
CA LEU A 54 14.37 8.97 2.12
C LEU A 54 15.60 9.12 1.20
N PRO A 55 16.39 8.05 0.99
CA PRO A 55 17.58 8.09 0.11
C PRO A 55 17.21 8.06 -1.38
N GLY A 56 15.95 7.99 -1.72
CA GLY A 56 15.44 7.68 -3.04
C GLY A 56 14.97 6.21 -3.15
N CYS A 57 14.52 5.85 -4.34
CA CYS A 57 14.16 4.49 -4.72
C CYS A 57 14.67 4.19 -6.12
N TRP A 58 15.25 3.02 -6.35
CA TRP A 58 15.68 2.62 -7.68
C TRP A 58 14.54 2.04 -8.50
N GLU A 59 14.34 2.58 -9.68
CA GLU A 59 13.65 1.90 -10.76
C GLU A 59 14.65 0.99 -11.46
N ILE A 60 14.41 -0.31 -11.46
CA ILE A 60 15.26 -1.29 -12.11
C ILE A 60 14.52 -1.98 -13.26
N ALA A 61 15.26 -2.46 -14.25
CA ALA A 61 14.75 -3.23 -15.37
C ALA A 61 15.62 -4.46 -15.61
N HIS A 62 15.01 -5.51 -16.16
CA HIS A 62 15.67 -6.76 -16.52
C HIS A 62 15.65 -7.02 -18.05
N ARG A 63 15.54 -5.97 -18.85
CA ARG A 63 15.66 -6.05 -20.32
C ARG A 63 17.06 -5.73 -20.76
N ASP A 64 17.59 -6.53 -21.66
CA ASP A 64 18.98 -6.41 -22.14
C ASP A 64 19.25 -5.10 -22.92
N ASP A 65 18.20 -4.48 -23.49
CA ASP A 65 18.27 -3.24 -24.25
C ASP A 65 18.12 -1.96 -23.40
N THR A 66 17.92 -2.10 -22.09
CA THR A 66 17.74 -0.97 -21.20
C THR A 66 19.08 -0.33 -20.84
N ALA A 67 19.20 0.97 -21.06
CA ALA A 67 20.35 1.76 -20.58
C ALA A 67 20.28 1.92 -19.05
N GLY A 68 21.44 1.91 -18.38
CA GLY A 68 21.50 2.11 -16.94
C GLY A 68 22.73 1.47 -16.29
N GLU A 69 22.92 1.73 -14.99
CA GLU A 69 23.97 1.13 -14.18
C GLU A 69 23.65 -0.35 -13.91
N ALA A 70 24.59 -1.26 -14.20
CA ALA A 70 24.36 -2.68 -14.00
C ALA A 70 24.42 -3.04 -12.50
N LEU A 71 23.42 -3.77 -12.02
CA LEU A 71 23.48 -4.48 -10.75
C LEU A 71 24.12 -5.85 -10.96
N PRO A 72 24.74 -6.45 -9.94
CA PRO A 72 25.34 -7.77 -10.04
C PRO A 72 24.29 -8.90 -10.02
N TRP A 73 23.07 -8.61 -10.46
CA TRP A 73 21.92 -9.52 -10.42
C TRP A 73 21.58 -10.09 -11.79
N LYS A 74 20.97 -11.25 -11.75
CA LYS A 74 20.28 -11.82 -12.90
C LYS A 74 18.85 -12.17 -12.50
N ASP A 75 17.88 -11.64 -13.23
CA ASP A 75 16.48 -11.96 -13.03
C ASP A 75 15.96 -12.67 -14.29
N ASP A 76 15.47 -13.90 -14.12
CA ASP A 76 15.03 -14.79 -15.19
C ASP A 76 16.08 -14.97 -16.32
N GLY A 77 17.36 -14.98 -15.93
CA GLY A 77 18.49 -15.12 -16.85
C GLY A 77 19.01 -13.81 -17.47
N HIS A 78 18.31 -12.71 -17.33
CA HIS A 78 18.68 -11.38 -17.84
C HIS A 78 19.40 -10.55 -16.79
N GLY A 79 20.35 -9.71 -17.20
CA GLY A 79 21.03 -8.77 -16.32
C GLY A 79 20.08 -7.68 -15.85
N VAL A 80 20.19 -7.27 -14.58
CA VAL A 80 19.37 -6.20 -14.00
C VAL A 80 20.14 -4.88 -14.02
N ARG A 81 19.45 -3.77 -14.34
CA ARG A 81 20.01 -2.43 -14.40
C ARG A 81 19.17 -1.43 -13.64
N ILE A 82 19.84 -0.48 -13.00
CA ILE A 82 19.19 0.71 -12.43
C ILE A 82 18.94 1.69 -13.58
N VAL A 83 17.68 1.93 -13.88
CA VAL A 83 17.24 2.86 -14.94
C VAL A 83 17.36 4.29 -14.44
N ARG A 84 16.89 4.55 -13.22
CA ARG A 84 16.98 5.85 -12.54
C ARG A 84 16.70 5.72 -11.05
N THR A 85 17.03 6.78 -10.32
CA THR A 85 16.60 6.97 -8.93
C THR A 85 15.44 7.97 -8.92
N VAL A 86 14.37 7.62 -8.23
CA VAL A 86 13.18 8.47 -8.05
C VAL A 86 13.07 8.90 -6.59
N ALA A 87 12.23 9.93 -6.32
CA ALA A 87 11.92 10.34 -4.95
C ALA A 87 11.21 9.22 -4.20
N GLY A 88 11.69 8.90 -3.00
CA GLY A 88 11.16 7.81 -2.20
C GLY A 88 12.13 7.32 -1.14
N GLY A 89 11.84 6.15 -0.59
CA GLY A 89 12.63 5.54 0.47
C GLY A 89 11.90 4.43 1.18
N THR A 90 12.13 4.31 2.48
CA THR A 90 11.59 3.24 3.33
C THR A 90 11.00 3.77 4.62
N VAL A 91 10.08 2.99 5.20
CA VAL A 91 9.50 3.23 6.52
C VAL A 91 9.22 1.88 7.18
N ASP A 92 9.21 1.83 8.52
CA ASP A 92 8.57 0.73 9.24
C ASP A 92 7.04 0.96 9.23
N PRO A 93 6.26 0.16 8.51
CA PRO A 93 4.83 0.41 8.36
C PRO A 93 4.05 0.21 9.65
N MET A 94 4.43 -0.76 10.50
CA MET A 94 3.74 -0.99 11.76
C MET A 94 4.03 0.10 12.78
N ALA A 95 5.28 0.56 12.87
CA ALA A 95 5.64 1.69 13.71
C ALA A 95 4.92 2.98 13.27
N LEU A 96 4.84 3.23 11.95
CA LEU A 96 4.09 4.36 11.39
C LEU A 96 2.62 4.29 11.79
N LEU A 97 1.95 3.16 11.56
CA LEU A 97 0.51 2.99 11.81
C LEU A 97 0.15 3.11 13.29
N THR A 98 0.90 2.42 14.16
CA THR A 98 0.60 2.43 15.60
C THR A 98 0.79 3.81 16.19
N GLN A 99 1.82 4.55 15.78
CA GLN A 99 2.04 5.89 16.27
C GLN A 99 1.09 6.93 15.64
N LEU A 100 0.67 6.73 14.38
CA LEU A 100 -0.42 7.51 13.79
C LEU A 100 -1.74 7.31 14.54
N ALA A 101 -2.06 6.08 14.94
CA ALA A 101 -3.24 5.79 15.73
C ALA A 101 -3.19 6.51 17.10
N VAL A 102 -2.02 6.48 17.76
CA VAL A 102 -1.80 7.21 19.02
C VAL A 102 -1.94 8.72 18.82
N ALA A 103 -1.33 9.29 17.78
CA ALA A 103 -1.42 10.71 17.46
C ALA A 103 -2.87 11.13 17.14
N ALA A 104 -3.60 10.32 16.38
CA ALA A 104 -5.01 10.56 16.07
C ALA A 104 -5.87 10.53 17.35
N ALA A 105 -5.67 9.55 18.24
CA ALA A 105 -6.36 9.47 19.51
C ALA A 105 -6.03 10.69 20.40
N GLY A 106 -4.77 11.09 20.46
CA GLY A 106 -4.33 12.31 21.15
C GLY A 106 -4.97 13.60 20.61
N SER A 107 -5.37 13.59 19.34
CA SER A 107 -6.09 14.68 18.68
C SER A 107 -7.63 14.55 18.81
N GLY A 108 -8.13 13.60 19.61
CA GLY A 108 -9.55 13.42 19.88
C GLY A 108 -10.27 12.42 18.97
N ALA A 109 -9.56 11.69 18.10
CA ALA A 109 -10.16 10.58 17.37
C ALA A 109 -10.42 9.40 18.31
N VAL A 110 -11.58 8.74 18.13
CA VAL A 110 -11.91 7.50 18.83
C VAL A 110 -11.75 6.35 17.85
N LEU A 111 -10.87 5.41 18.17
CA LEU A 111 -10.61 4.21 17.36
C LEU A 111 -11.31 3.02 18.02
N HIS A 112 -12.07 2.29 17.22
CA HIS A 112 -12.69 1.03 17.61
C HIS A 112 -12.13 -0.08 16.74
N GLU A 113 -11.38 -0.99 17.34
CA GLU A 113 -10.94 -2.25 16.74
C GLU A 113 -12.03 -3.32 16.91
N LEU A 114 -11.97 -4.39 16.12
CA LEU A 114 -12.96 -5.46 16.09
C LEU A 114 -14.38 -4.91 15.86
N ALA A 115 -14.49 -3.86 15.08
CA ALA A 115 -15.71 -3.10 14.79
C ALA A 115 -16.02 -3.13 13.29
N GLU A 116 -16.22 -4.32 12.75
CA GLU A 116 -16.51 -4.55 11.34
C GLU A 116 -17.81 -3.85 10.90
N VAL A 117 -17.69 -2.98 9.90
CA VAL A 117 -18.85 -2.45 9.20
C VAL A 117 -19.31 -3.47 8.17
N ARG A 118 -20.40 -4.17 8.46
CA ARG A 118 -20.94 -5.21 7.59
C ARG A 118 -21.69 -4.65 6.39
N ARG A 119 -22.34 -3.50 6.56
CA ARG A 119 -23.08 -2.82 5.49
C ARG A 119 -23.00 -1.32 5.64
N LEU A 120 -22.84 -0.66 4.51
CA LEU A 120 -23.03 0.79 4.37
C LEU A 120 -24.26 1.03 3.49
N ILE A 121 -25.29 1.60 4.10
CA ILE A 121 -26.59 1.86 3.47
C ILE A 121 -26.71 3.35 3.22
N ILE A 122 -27.29 3.71 2.08
CA ILE A 122 -27.65 5.08 1.74
C ILE A 122 -29.16 5.21 1.96
N GLU A 123 -29.57 5.75 3.11
CA GLU A 123 -30.98 6.00 3.40
C GLU A 123 -31.47 7.22 2.60
N PRO A 124 -32.57 7.08 1.84
CA PRO A 124 -33.17 8.21 1.15
C PRO A 124 -33.63 9.29 2.14
N HIS A 125 -33.36 10.55 1.84
CA HIS A 125 -33.84 11.68 2.62
C HIS A 125 -34.23 12.84 1.68
N PRO A 126 -35.28 13.62 2.01
CA PRO A 126 -35.77 14.68 1.12
C PRO A 126 -34.76 15.77 0.76
N VAL A 127 -33.75 16.01 1.63
CA VAL A 127 -32.75 17.06 1.43
C VAL A 127 -31.46 16.44 0.88
N GLU A 128 -30.92 15.42 1.56
CA GLU A 128 -29.68 14.75 1.20
C GLU A 128 -29.67 13.32 1.75
N PRO A 129 -29.29 12.32 0.93
CA PRO A 129 -29.19 10.94 1.40
C PRO A 129 -28.20 10.80 2.56
N HIS A 130 -28.56 10.02 3.59
CA HIS A 130 -27.75 9.85 4.77
C HIS A 130 -27.07 8.48 4.81
N PRO A 131 -25.76 8.42 5.18
CA PRO A 131 -25.08 7.16 5.40
C PRO A 131 -25.53 6.49 6.71
N VAL A 132 -25.73 5.18 6.65
CA VAL A 132 -25.99 4.33 7.81
C VAL A 132 -25.01 3.16 7.78
N LEU A 133 -24.31 2.95 8.89
CA LEU A 133 -23.37 1.86 9.07
C LEU A 133 -24.00 0.79 9.96
N GLU A 134 -24.07 -0.43 9.46
CA GLU A 134 -24.50 -1.60 10.22
C GLU A 134 -23.30 -2.42 10.67
N LEU A 135 -23.18 -2.61 11.96
CA LEU A 135 -22.21 -3.47 12.63
C LEU A 135 -22.95 -4.63 13.30
N GLU A 136 -22.21 -5.58 13.85
CA GLU A 136 -22.84 -6.58 14.71
C GLU A 136 -23.39 -5.93 15.98
N GLY A 137 -24.72 -6.00 16.14
CA GLY A 137 -25.42 -5.45 17.32
C GLY A 137 -25.47 -3.92 17.42
N ALA A 138 -25.04 -3.18 16.41
CA ALA A 138 -25.04 -1.72 16.43
C ALA A 138 -25.35 -1.10 15.06
N VAL A 139 -25.97 0.08 15.10
CA VAL A 139 -26.24 0.93 13.93
C VAL A 139 -25.72 2.33 14.22
N ILE A 140 -24.94 2.89 13.31
CA ILE A 140 -24.37 4.23 13.42
C ILE A 140 -24.90 5.10 12.28
N ARG A 141 -25.33 6.33 12.60
CA ARG A 141 -25.78 7.35 11.64
C ARG A 141 -24.87 8.58 11.71
N PRO A 142 -23.74 8.57 10.98
CA PRO A 142 -22.80 9.67 11.00
C PRO A 142 -23.22 10.77 10.02
N ARG A 143 -22.67 11.98 10.19
CA ARG A 143 -22.83 13.08 9.21
C ARG A 143 -22.06 12.80 7.92
N PHE A 144 -20.86 12.21 8.05
CA PHE A 144 -19.98 11.87 6.95
C PHE A 144 -19.38 10.47 7.19
N VAL A 145 -19.09 9.77 6.11
CA VAL A 145 -18.35 8.52 6.12
C VAL A 145 -17.16 8.66 5.17
N ILE A 146 -15.97 8.29 5.62
CA ILE A 146 -14.81 8.10 4.76
C ILE A 146 -14.58 6.59 4.64
N VAL A 147 -14.77 6.05 3.44
CA VAL A 147 -14.50 4.65 3.12
C VAL A 147 -13.06 4.56 2.65
N ALA A 148 -12.18 4.05 3.52
CA ALA A 148 -10.74 3.94 3.30
C ALA A 148 -10.26 2.47 3.36
N VAL A 149 -11.10 1.53 2.94
CA VAL A 149 -10.88 0.09 3.04
C VAL A 149 -10.19 -0.52 1.81
N ASN A 150 -9.71 0.30 0.88
CA ASN A 150 -8.91 -0.06 -0.30
C ASN A 150 -9.49 -1.27 -1.07
N ALA A 151 -8.91 -2.47 -0.93
CA ALA A 151 -9.34 -3.68 -1.64
C ALA A 151 -10.80 -4.07 -1.38
N TRP A 152 -11.36 -3.73 -0.22
CA TRP A 152 -12.75 -4.01 0.17
C TRP A 152 -13.74 -2.90 -0.19
N THR A 153 -13.29 -1.86 -0.92
CA THR A 153 -14.18 -0.73 -1.29
C THR A 153 -15.42 -1.20 -2.04
N SER A 154 -15.28 -2.08 -3.02
CA SER A 154 -16.41 -2.60 -3.80
C SER A 154 -17.34 -3.51 -3.00
N HIS A 155 -16.86 -4.10 -1.91
CA HIS A 155 -17.68 -4.89 -0.98
C HIS A 155 -18.62 -3.99 -0.17
N LEU A 156 -18.09 -2.94 0.45
CA LEU A 156 -18.90 -1.99 1.23
C LEU A 156 -19.73 -1.05 0.34
N LEU A 157 -19.25 -0.73 -0.84
CA LEU A 157 -19.89 0.15 -1.82
C LEU A 157 -19.98 -0.54 -3.18
N PRO A 158 -20.96 -1.44 -3.40
CA PRO A 158 -21.11 -2.14 -4.67
C PRO A 158 -21.33 -1.22 -5.89
N SER A 159 -21.76 0.02 -5.66
CA SER A 159 -21.84 1.06 -6.70
C SER A 159 -20.47 1.57 -7.15
N VAL A 160 -19.42 1.37 -6.36
CA VAL A 160 -18.04 1.75 -6.67
C VAL A 160 -17.27 0.50 -7.14
N ARG A 161 -17.62 -0.02 -8.32
CA ARG A 161 -17.00 -1.21 -8.93
C ARG A 161 -15.63 -0.94 -9.57
N GLN A 162 -15.05 0.22 -9.32
CA GLN A 162 -13.82 0.68 -9.97
C GLN A 162 -12.55 0.14 -9.30
N VAL A 163 -12.65 -0.56 -8.18
CA VAL A 163 -11.51 -1.16 -7.49
C VAL A 163 -11.66 -2.67 -7.49
N GLU A 164 -10.73 -3.33 -8.17
CA GLU A 164 -10.58 -4.78 -8.15
C GLU A 164 -9.59 -5.18 -7.06
N SER A 165 -9.82 -6.31 -6.42
CA SER A 165 -8.91 -6.86 -5.41
C SER A 165 -7.95 -7.84 -6.07
N SER A 166 -6.67 -7.79 -5.66
CA SER A 166 -5.66 -8.75 -6.07
C SER A 166 -4.77 -9.11 -4.89
N LEU A 167 -4.26 -10.33 -4.85
CA LEU A 167 -3.26 -10.73 -3.87
C LEU A 167 -1.85 -10.39 -4.34
N THR A 168 -1.04 -9.90 -3.41
CA THR A 168 0.41 -9.76 -3.56
C THR A 168 1.11 -10.48 -2.43
N PHE A 169 2.35 -10.90 -2.67
CA PHE A 169 3.12 -11.73 -1.75
C PHE A 169 4.48 -11.12 -1.47
N ALA A 170 4.99 -11.38 -0.28
CA ALA A 170 6.32 -10.97 0.14
C ALA A 170 6.98 -12.03 1.01
N CYS A 171 8.30 -11.99 1.05
CA CYS A 171 9.12 -12.78 1.95
C CYS A 171 10.26 -11.94 2.52
N ALA A 172 10.75 -12.31 3.71
CA ALA A 172 11.93 -11.71 4.30
C ALA A 172 12.98 -12.77 4.58
N THR A 173 14.23 -12.40 4.34
CA THR A 173 15.40 -13.22 4.65
C THR A 173 15.70 -13.23 6.14
N GLU A 174 16.59 -14.08 6.58
CA GLU A 174 17.37 -13.86 7.82
C GLU A 174 18.22 -12.59 7.68
N PRO A 175 18.73 -12.02 8.78
CA PRO A 175 19.67 -10.90 8.72
C PRO A 175 20.89 -11.26 7.86
N LEU A 176 21.25 -10.39 6.93
CA LEU A 176 22.40 -10.59 6.03
C LEU A 176 23.62 -9.88 6.60
N SER A 177 24.82 -10.42 6.29
CA SER A 177 26.07 -9.75 6.62
C SER A 177 26.30 -8.53 5.72
N ASP A 178 27.11 -7.58 6.18
CA ASP A 178 27.51 -6.42 5.38
C ASP A 178 28.17 -6.84 4.06
N SER A 179 29.01 -7.87 4.10
CA SER A 179 29.63 -8.40 2.90
C SER A 179 28.62 -8.95 1.89
N THR A 180 27.57 -9.62 2.37
CA THR A 180 26.50 -10.11 1.49
C THR A 180 25.75 -8.97 0.84
N LEU A 181 25.42 -7.91 1.61
CA LEU A 181 24.72 -6.75 1.07
C LEU A 181 25.59 -5.94 0.10
N ASP A 182 26.90 -5.85 0.35
CA ASP A 182 27.86 -5.23 -0.56
C ASP A 182 27.98 -6.04 -1.86
N ASP A 183 28.08 -7.37 -1.79
CA ASP A 183 28.08 -8.25 -2.96
C ASP A 183 26.81 -8.09 -3.81
N LEU A 184 25.67 -7.84 -3.16
CA LEU A 184 24.39 -7.55 -3.82
C LEU A 184 24.32 -6.14 -4.41
N GLY A 185 25.29 -5.24 -4.11
CA GLY A 185 25.21 -3.84 -4.47
C GLY A 185 24.16 -3.04 -3.68
N LEU A 186 23.70 -3.56 -2.54
CA LEU A 186 22.63 -2.98 -1.71
C LEU A 186 23.14 -2.24 -0.47
N GLY A 187 24.45 -2.12 -0.28
CA GLY A 187 25.06 -1.46 0.90
C GLY A 187 24.64 -0.01 1.15
N ARG A 188 23.84 0.59 0.27
CA ARG A 188 23.26 1.93 0.43
C ARG A 188 21.86 1.93 1.03
N ALA A 189 21.27 0.76 1.33
CA ALA A 189 19.90 0.60 1.82
C ALA A 189 18.82 1.33 0.97
N ILE A 190 19.05 1.46 -0.35
CA ILE A 190 18.10 2.07 -1.28
C ILE A 190 17.10 0.99 -1.71
N PRO A 191 15.79 1.19 -1.50
CA PRO A 191 14.78 0.27 -1.99
C PRO A 191 14.69 0.30 -3.51
N PHE A 192 14.11 -0.75 -4.08
CA PHE A 192 13.98 -0.87 -5.53
C PHE A 192 12.65 -1.50 -5.95
N TYR A 193 12.25 -1.26 -7.19
CA TYR A 193 11.20 -1.97 -7.88
C TYR A 193 11.47 -2.06 -9.37
N THR A 194 10.96 -3.13 -10.02
CA THR A 194 11.07 -3.29 -11.47
C THR A 194 10.03 -2.43 -12.20
N VAL A 195 10.45 -1.80 -13.30
CA VAL A 195 9.55 -1.07 -14.21
C VAL A 195 8.95 -1.97 -15.29
N ASP A 196 9.40 -3.20 -15.37
CA ASP A 196 8.97 -4.22 -16.31
C ASP A 196 8.46 -5.48 -15.59
N THR A 197 7.88 -6.40 -16.33
CA THR A 197 7.34 -7.66 -15.82
C THR A 197 8.28 -8.82 -16.10
N PRO A 198 8.33 -9.81 -15.21
CA PRO A 198 7.53 -9.99 -14.00
C PRO A 198 7.96 -9.03 -12.87
N TYR A 199 6.97 -8.46 -12.16
CA TYR A 199 7.19 -7.45 -11.13
C TYR A 199 7.99 -7.99 -9.94
N LEU A 200 8.94 -7.20 -9.46
CA LEU A 200 9.74 -7.47 -8.25
C LEU A 200 10.05 -6.15 -7.55
N TRP A 201 9.94 -6.14 -6.25
CA TRP A 201 10.39 -5.04 -5.42
C TRP A 201 11.13 -5.57 -4.20
N GLY A 202 11.96 -4.73 -3.60
CA GLY A 202 12.64 -5.11 -2.37
C GLY A 202 13.24 -3.93 -1.64
N ARG A 203 13.55 -4.17 -0.36
CA ARG A 203 14.25 -3.23 0.51
C ARG A 203 14.98 -3.94 1.64
N GLU A 204 15.97 -3.28 2.20
CA GLU A 204 16.59 -3.64 3.46
C GLU A 204 15.77 -3.13 4.64
N THR A 205 15.73 -3.91 5.73
CA THR A 205 15.19 -3.53 7.04
C THR A 205 16.30 -3.05 7.96
N GLN A 206 15.93 -2.42 9.09
CA GLN A 206 16.90 -1.95 10.07
C GLN A 206 17.75 -3.09 10.68
N ASP A 207 17.17 -4.29 10.81
CA ASP A 207 17.86 -5.50 11.29
C ASP A 207 18.56 -6.29 10.18
N ARG A 208 18.85 -5.63 9.04
CA ARG A 208 19.64 -6.17 7.93
C ARG A 208 18.98 -7.33 7.17
N ARG A 209 17.68 -7.49 7.26
CA ARG A 209 16.96 -8.42 6.40
C ARG A 209 16.65 -7.79 5.06
N MET A 210 16.61 -8.60 4.03
CA MET A 210 16.01 -8.18 2.77
C MET A 210 14.56 -8.64 2.71
N ILE A 211 13.66 -7.70 2.43
CA ILE A 211 12.28 -7.99 2.03
C ILE A 211 12.23 -7.97 0.52
N PHE A 212 11.60 -9.00 -0.06
CA PHE A 212 11.27 -9.07 -1.48
C PHE A 212 9.77 -9.31 -1.63
N GLY A 213 9.19 -8.68 -2.64
CA GLY A 213 7.79 -8.93 -2.97
C GLY A 213 7.56 -8.96 -4.48
N ALA A 214 6.62 -9.79 -4.86
CA ALA A 214 6.20 -9.97 -6.26
C ALA A 214 4.85 -10.68 -6.33
N GLY A 215 4.33 -10.74 -7.53
CA GLY A 215 3.11 -11.46 -7.83
C GLY A 215 1.86 -10.62 -7.64
N LEU A 216 0.94 -10.87 -8.54
CA LEU A 216 -0.44 -10.40 -8.48
C LEU A 216 -1.28 -11.59 -8.87
N THR A 217 -2.11 -12.05 -7.94
CA THR A 217 -3.07 -13.13 -8.19
C THR A 217 -4.46 -12.53 -8.10
N TYR A 218 -5.19 -12.61 -9.20
CA TYR A 218 -6.58 -12.19 -9.23
C TYR A 218 -7.46 -13.32 -8.71
N GLY A 219 -8.46 -12.99 -7.89
CA GLY A 219 -9.41 -13.93 -7.32
C GLY A 219 -10.75 -13.26 -7.08
N ALA A 220 -11.79 -14.04 -6.79
CA ALA A 220 -13.05 -13.47 -6.35
C ALA A 220 -12.86 -12.73 -5.01
N PRO A 221 -13.57 -11.62 -4.76
CA PRO A 221 -13.44 -10.86 -3.51
C PRO A 221 -13.56 -11.73 -2.26
N GLU A 222 -14.47 -12.70 -2.26
CA GLU A 222 -14.70 -13.62 -1.15
C GLU A 222 -13.51 -14.54 -0.87
N GLU A 223 -12.74 -14.92 -1.89
CA GLU A 223 -11.52 -15.71 -1.76
C GLU A 223 -10.37 -14.88 -1.20
N LEU A 224 -10.39 -13.57 -1.47
CA LEU A 224 -9.35 -12.63 -1.03
C LEU A 224 -9.52 -12.21 0.43
N GLU A 225 -10.74 -12.24 0.96
CA GLU A 225 -11.02 -11.90 2.36
C GLU A 225 -10.50 -12.96 3.35
N ARG A 226 -10.43 -14.21 2.91
CA ARG A 226 -10.07 -15.37 3.74
C ARG A 226 -8.91 -16.16 3.14
N PHE A 227 -7.98 -15.49 2.47
CA PHE A 227 -6.88 -16.22 1.84
C PHE A 227 -6.01 -16.91 2.91
N ASP A 228 -5.73 -18.16 2.64
CA ASP A 228 -4.83 -18.98 3.41
C ASP A 228 -3.50 -19.08 2.65
N LEU A 229 -2.40 -18.73 3.31
CA LEU A 229 -1.06 -18.81 2.71
C LEU A 229 -0.64 -20.24 2.38
N ASP A 230 -1.21 -21.22 3.07
CA ASP A 230 -0.96 -22.65 2.87
C ASP A 230 -1.86 -23.26 1.77
N ALA A 231 -2.84 -22.53 1.28
CA ALA A 231 -3.62 -22.95 0.12
C ALA A 231 -2.73 -23.06 -1.13
N ALA A 232 -3.08 -23.96 -2.04
CA ALA A 232 -2.20 -24.38 -3.15
C ALA A 232 -1.68 -23.23 -4.01
N GLU A 233 -2.51 -22.23 -4.32
CA GLU A 233 -2.13 -21.11 -5.19
C GLU A 233 -1.24 -20.08 -4.47
N PRO A 234 -1.59 -19.56 -3.27
CA PRO A 234 -0.72 -18.71 -2.48
C PRO A 234 0.62 -19.37 -2.15
N ALA A 235 0.63 -20.63 -1.72
CA ALA A 235 1.85 -21.36 -1.43
C ALA A 235 2.75 -21.50 -2.67
N ALA A 236 2.17 -21.78 -3.83
CA ALA A 236 2.92 -21.85 -5.10
C ALA A 236 3.47 -20.48 -5.51
N ALA A 237 2.72 -19.39 -5.30
CA ALA A 237 3.17 -18.02 -5.58
C ALA A 237 4.36 -17.63 -4.69
N LEU A 238 4.31 -17.94 -3.40
CA LEU A 238 5.42 -17.73 -2.46
C LEU A 238 6.65 -18.57 -2.85
N ALA A 239 6.47 -19.83 -3.19
CA ALA A 239 7.57 -20.72 -3.62
C ALA A 239 8.24 -20.20 -4.91
N ARG A 240 7.47 -19.66 -5.86
CA ARG A 240 8.00 -19.00 -7.06
C ARG A 240 8.81 -17.75 -6.70
N LEU A 241 8.30 -16.91 -5.79
CA LEU A 241 9.02 -15.71 -5.33
C LEU A 241 10.34 -16.09 -4.66
N GLU A 242 10.36 -17.06 -3.74
CA GLU A 242 11.59 -17.50 -3.08
C GLU A 242 12.60 -18.09 -4.08
N THR A 243 12.13 -18.88 -5.03
CA THR A 243 12.99 -19.44 -6.07
C THR A 243 13.61 -18.34 -6.92
N ARG A 244 12.83 -17.30 -7.28
CA ARG A 244 13.31 -16.15 -8.02
C ARG A 244 14.37 -15.38 -7.23
N VAL A 245 14.09 -15.07 -5.95
CA VAL A 245 15.03 -14.36 -5.05
C VAL A 245 16.37 -15.09 -4.95
N ARG A 246 16.37 -16.41 -4.74
CA ARG A 246 17.60 -17.22 -4.66
C ARG A 246 18.40 -17.23 -5.95
N ARG A 247 17.77 -16.97 -7.08
CA ARG A 247 18.42 -16.93 -8.41
C ARG A 247 18.93 -15.55 -8.80
N LEU A 248 18.52 -14.49 -8.09
CA LEU A 248 18.97 -13.11 -8.40
C LEU A 248 20.49 -12.98 -8.29
N HIS A 249 21.09 -13.60 -7.28
CA HIS A 249 22.53 -13.51 -7.04
C HIS A 249 23.07 -14.76 -6.32
N PRO A 250 24.31 -15.20 -6.58
CA PRO A 250 24.90 -16.34 -5.88
C PRO A 250 24.89 -16.23 -4.35
N ALA A 251 25.08 -15.02 -3.80
CA ALA A 251 25.04 -14.77 -2.37
C ALA A 251 23.66 -15.00 -1.73
N LEU A 252 22.58 -15.06 -2.52
CA LEU A 252 21.23 -15.35 -2.04
C LEU A 252 20.85 -16.83 -2.10
N ARG A 253 21.67 -17.67 -2.74
CA ARG A 253 21.33 -19.08 -3.02
C ARG A 253 20.93 -19.85 -1.77
N ASP A 254 21.72 -19.69 -0.71
CA ASP A 254 21.58 -20.46 0.53
C ASP A 254 20.98 -19.63 1.67
N VAL A 255 20.58 -18.37 1.39
CA VAL A 255 19.96 -17.50 2.37
C VAL A 255 18.60 -18.06 2.77
N ARG A 256 18.36 -18.12 4.09
CA ARG A 256 17.12 -18.62 4.64
C ARG A 256 16.03 -17.56 4.61
N VAL A 257 14.88 -17.90 4.04
CA VAL A 257 13.65 -17.11 4.18
C VAL A 257 13.01 -17.43 5.53
N THR A 258 12.80 -16.40 6.35
CA THR A 258 12.30 -16.55 7.72
C THR A 258 10.87 -16.11 7.91
N HIS A 259 10.37 -15.22 7.03
CA HIS A 259 9.00 -14.72 7.07
C HIS A 259 8.39 -14.77 5.69
N ARG A 260 7.10 -15.07 5.65
CA ARG A 260 6.26 -15.11 4.46
C ARG A 260 4.93 -14.48 4.79
N TRP A 261 4.45 -13.63 3.91
CA TRP A 261 3.12 -13.06 4.05
C TRP A 261 2.55 -12.66 2.71
N GLY A 262 1.31 -12.29 2.71
CA GLY A 262 0.60 -11.73 1.57
C GLY A 262 -0.58 -10.91 2.05
N GLY A 263 -1.23 -10.25 1.12
CA GLY A 263 -2.42 -9.47 1.42
C GLY A 263 -3.07 -8.93 0.17
N PRO A 264 -4.35 -8.59 0.27
CA PRO A 264 -5.08 -7.99 -0.82
C PRO A 264 -4.67 -6.53 -1.03
N ILE A 265 -4.54 -6.15 -2.29
CA ILE A 265 -4.37 -4.76 -2.72
C ILE A 265 -5.52 -4.36 -3.63
N GLY A 266 -5.92 -3.09 -3.57
CA GLY A 266 -6.93 -2.53 -4.46
C GLY A 266 -6.29 -1.98 -5.74
N ILE A 267 -6.76 -2.47 -6.89
CA ILE A 267 -6.34 -2.03 -8.21
C ILE A 267 -7.53 -1.32 -8.87
N PRO A 268 -7.45 0.00 -9.09
CA PRO A 268 -8.54 0.73 -9.72
C PRO A 268 -8.55 0.49 -11.22
N GLN A 269 -9.74 0.42 -11.80
CA GLN A 269 -9.89 0.44 -13.26
C GLN A 269 -9.26 1.72 -13.82
N GLY A 270 -8.49 1.59 -14.89
CA GLY A 270 -7.74 2.72 -15.44
C GLY A 270 -6.48 3.10 -14.64
N GLY A 271 -6.20 2.46 -13.50
CA GLY A 271 -4.96 2.58 -12.75
C GLY A 271 -4.81 3.85 -11.91
N MET A 272 -5.81 4.74 -11.88
CA MET A 272 -5.81 5.94 -11.03
C MET A 272 -6.53 5.69 -9.73
N PRO A 273 -5.96 6.09 -8.57
CA PRO A 273 -6.63 5.96 -7.27
C PRO A 273 -7.91 6.78 -7.21
N LEU A 274 -8.81 6.39 -6.30
CA LEU A 274 -10.08 7.07 -6.06
C LEU A 274 -9.93 8.00 -4.86
N ILE A 275 -10.35 9.26 -5.01
CA ILE A 275 -10.47 10.22 -3.91
C ILE A 275 -11.61 11.19 -4.20
N GLY A 276 -12.58 11.30 -3.31
CA GLY A 276 -13.68 12.23 -3.45
C GLY A 276 -14.97 11.72 -2.84
N SER A 277 -16.06 12.46 -3.08
CA SER A 277 -17.41 12.12 -2.62
C SER A 277 -18.18 11.34 -3.69
N LEU A 278 -19.11 10.48 -3.23
CA LEU A 278 -20.04 9.81 -4.14
C LEU A 278 -21.02 10.83 -4.74
N PRO A 279 -21.20 10.86 -6.07
CA PRO A 279 -22.12 11.81 -6.71
C PRO A 279 -23.57 11.72 -6.20
N GLN A 280 -24.04 10.49 -5.88
CA GLN A 280 -25.38 10.23 -5.40
C GLN A 280 -25.56 10.36 -3.88
N ALA A 281 -24.46 10.47 -3.12
CA ALA A 281 -24.44 10.60 -1.66
C ALA A 281 -23.19 11.38 -1.23
N PRO A 282 -23.16 12.71 -1.33
CA PRO A 282 -21.96 13.52 -1.08
C PRO A 282 -21.38 13.39 0.33
N ALA A 283 -22.20 12.96 1.30
CA ALA A 283 -21.76 12.64 2.66
C ALA A 283 -20.87 11.39 2.76
N ILE A 284 -20.74 10.61 1.69
CA ILE A 284 -19.85 9.45 1.62
C ILE A 284 -18.64 9.79 0.75
N LEU A 285 -17.48 9.77 1.36
CA LEU A 285 -16.19 9.99 0.70
C LEU A 285 -15.45 8.65 0.58
N VAL A 286 -14.64 8.52 -0.46
CA VAL A 286 -13.84 7.31 -0.70
C VAL A 286 -12.38 7.70 -0.89
N ALA A 287 -11.48 6.89 -0.33
CA ALA A 287 -10.05 6.93 -0.62
C ALA A 287 -9.52 5.51 -0.77
N GLY A 288 -8.97 5.17 -1.93
CA GLY A 288 -8.48 3.81 -2.17
C GLY A 288 -7.98 3.58 -3.59
N GLY A 289 -7.70 2.32 -3.92
CA GLY A 289 -7.21 1.96 -5.25
C GLY A 289 -5.74 2.33 -5.46
N TYR A 290 -4.89 2.09 -4.48
CA TYR A 290 -3.49 2.54 -4.50
C TYR A 290 -2.56 1.70 -5.38
N SER A 291 -2.98 0.54 -5.86
CA SER A 291 -2.15 -0.36 -6.70
C SER A 291 -0.75 -0.63 -6.14
N GLY A 292 -0.63 -0.78 -4.81
CA GLY A 292 0.64 -0.98 -4.12
C GLY A 292 1.44 0.29 -3.79
N HIS A 293 1.01 1.49 -4.23
CA HIS A 293 1.68 2.78 -3.98
C HIS A 293 1.07 3.57 -2.81
N GLY A 294 0.47 2.88 -1.81
CA GLY A 294 -0.35 3.53 -0.80
C GLY A 294 0.40 4.23 0.33
N VAL A 295 1.66 3.94 0.61
CA VAL A 295 2.32 4.41 1.85
C VAL A 295 2.32 5.94 1.98
N ALA A 296 2.91 6.66 1.04
CA ALA A 296 2.91 8.12 1.08
C ALA A 296 1.61 8.72 0.51
N LEU A 297 1.06 8.09 -0.54
CA LEU A 297 -0.14 8.58 -1.21
C LEU A 297 -1.37 8.60 -0.29
N SER A 298 -1.55 7.60 0.58
CA SER A 298 -2.69 7.58 1.52
C SER A 298 -2.63 8.72 2.54
N VAL A 299 -1.44 9.11 2.99
CA VAL A 299 -1.24 10.26 3.88
C VAL A 299 -1.63 11.56 3.18
N TRP A 300 -1.16 11.75 1.95
CA TRP A 300 -1.52 12.91 1.14
C TRP A 300 -3.03 12.95 0.85
N MET A 301 -3.64 11.81 0.49
CA MET A 301 -5.08 11.73 0.24
C MET A 301 -5.90 11.99 1.51
N GLY A 302 -5.47 11.49 2.66
CA GLY A 302 -6.09 11.77 3.96
C GLY A 302 -6.08 13.27 4.28
N ARG A 303 -4.96 13.96 4.05
CA ARG A 303 -4.85 15.40 4.20
C ARG A 303 -5.79 16.15 3.24
N SER A 304 -5.86 15.71 1.97
CA SER A 304 -6.75 16.28 0.96
C SER A 304 -8.23 16.10 1.33
N LEU A 305 -8.62 14.93 1.87
CA LEU A 305 -9.97 14.70 2.38
C LEU A 305 -10.29 15.62 3.55
N ALA A 306 -9.36 15.79 4.49
CA ALA A 306 -9.55 16.70 5.63
C ALA A 306 -9.79 18.14 5.17
N HIS A 307 -8.98 18.66 4.23
CA HIS A 307 -9.18 20.00 3.65
C HIS A 307 -10.52 20.10 2.89
N GLY A 308 -10.89 19.06 2.13
CA GLY A 308 -12.19 19.01 1.45
C GLY A 308 -13.37 19.09 2.40
N ILE A 309 -13.32 18.38 3.54
CA ILE A 309 -14.40 18.33 4.52
C ILE A 309 -14.45 19.64 5.35
N VAL A 310 -13.32 20.18 5.77
CA VAL A 310 -13.25 21.32 6.71
C VAL A 310 -13.33 22.65 5.97
N GLU A 311 -12.67 22.78 4.84
CA GLU A 311 -12.48 24.04 4.12
C GLU A 311 -13.26 24.11 2.80
N GLY A 312 -13.89 23.00 2.38
CA GLY A 312 -14.57 22.92 1.09
C GLY A 312 -13.59 22.90 -0.12
N ALA A 313 -12.33 22.54 0.12
CA ALA A 313 -11.34 22.46 -0.95
C ALA A 313 -11.73 21.40 -2.00
N PRO A 314 -11.51 21.64 -3.31
CA PRO A 314 -11.86 20.69 -4.34
C PRO A 314 -10.95 19.46 -4.27
N PHE A 315 -11.52 18.26 -4.53
CA PHE A 315 -10.74 17.04 -4.71
C PHE A 315 -10.03 17.01 -6.07
N PRO A 316 -8.93 16.27 -6.19
CA PRO A 316 -8.21 16.13 -7.46
C PRO A 316 -9.11 15.59 -8.56
N ALA A 317 -9.12 16.23 -9.72
CA ALA A 317 -9.96 15.83 -10.85
C ALA A 317 -9.67 14.40 -11.35
N TRP A 318 -8.45 13.91 -11.21
CA TRP A 318 -8.05 12.57 -11.60
C TRP A 318 -8.63 11.48 -10.66
N GLY A 319 -9.02 11.83 -9.44
CA GLY A 319 -9.56 10.90 -8.44
C GLY A 319 -11.07 10.71 -8.51
N THR A 320 -11.71 11.27 -9.53
CA THR A 320 -13.18 11.31 -9.66
C THR A 320 -13.79 9.90 -9.63
N ILE A 321 -14.79 9.74 -8.75
CA ILE A 321 -15.60 8.53 -8.67
C ILE A 321 -16.66 8.61 -9.77
N ALA A 322 -16.60 7.68 -10.72
CA ALA A 322 -17.59 7.64 -11.82
C ALA A 322 -18.99 7.32 -11.28
N ARG A 323 -20.01 7.84 -11.98
CA ARG A 323 -21.43 7.58 -11.68
C ARG A 323 -21.83 6.15 -11.99
#